data_a99f5a0055ac8c54d038a2f76fdad310
#
_entry.id   a99f5a0055ac8c54d038a2f76fdad310
#
_cell.length_a   1.000
_cell.length_b   1.000
_cell.length_c   1.000
_cell.angle_alpha   90.00
_cell.angle_beta   90.00
_cell.angle_gamma   90.00
#
_symmetry.space_group_name_H-M   'P 1'
#
loop_
_entity.id
_entity.type
_entity.pdbx_description
1 polymer ?
#
loop_
_entity_poly.entity_id
_entity_poly.type
_entity_poly.pdbx_seq_one_letter_code
_entity_poly.pdbx_strand_id
1 'polypeptide(L)'
;MYSDVFCKVYNEFGWNYYPEIFGEQLLKWLQCNGIKPKASMDLACGTGILCEILHSSGICASGMDFSSGMIEIARQGTPDISYDVADMITFRPEAQFDLVTCTGDALNHIGDLSDVAQIFRNVYAYTSEGGYFIFDILNEKEVSTSEPFEMDFSETVRVWFQMTRPEEKQVNLKIRVYENGELQFEENIRETIHDPTVICELLRQTGFEIVKCADRLLDDSGPGTTWFVIARKGNGWMP
;
A
#
# COMPACT_ATOMS: atom_id res chain seq x y z
N MET A 1 -6.55 -12.71 1.00
CA MET A 1 -6.85 -12.39 -0.43
C MET A 1 -8.26 -11.87 -0.45
N TYR A 2 -8.50 -10.75 -1.10
CA TYR A 2 -9.85 -10.18 -1.22
C TYR A 2 -10.73 -11.05 -2.11
N SER A 3 -12.01 -11.15 -1.76
CA SER A 3 -13.00 -11.85 -2.60
C SER A 3 -13.25 -11.06 -3.89
N ASP A 4 -13.65 -11.79 -4.97
CA ASP A 4 -13.98 -11.14 -6.25
C ASP A 4 -15.13 -10.13 -6.12
N VAL A 5 -16.06 -10.36 -5.18
CA VAL A 5 -17.15 -9.42 -4.90
C VAL A 5 -16.62 -8.16 -4.26
N PHE A 6 -15.71 -8.28 -3.28
CA PHE A 6 -15.09 -7.13 -2.62
C PHE A 6 -14.26 -6.29 -3.62
N CYS A 7 -13.49 -6.92 -4.49
CA CYS A 7 -12.74 -6.21 -5.53
C CYS A 7 -13.65 -5.33 -6.40
N LYS A 8 -14.80 -5.83 -6.82
CA LYS A 8 -15.74 -5.09 -7.69
C LYS A 8 -16.33 -3.85 -7.04
N VAL A 9 -16.50 -3.85 -5.74
CA VAL A 9 -17.12 -2.74 -4.98
C VAL A 9 -16.07 -1.88 -4.25
N TYR A 10 -14.80 -2.23 -4.36
CA TYR A 10 -13.71 -1.58 -3.66
C TYR A 10 -13.71 -0.06 -3.85
N ASN A 11 -13.73 0.40 -5.10
CA ASN A 11 -13.75 1.82 -5.42
C ASN A 11 -15.11 2.47 -5.06
N GLU A 12 -16.23 1.75 -5.18
CA GLU A 12 -17.55 2.26 -4.86
C GLU A 12 -17.70 2.58 -3.37
N PHE A 13 -17.05 1.83 -2.49
CA PHE A 13 -17.06 2.06 -1.04
C PHE A 13 -15.98 3.03 -0.56
N GLY A 14 -15.24 3.66 -1.48
CA GLY A 14 -14.32 4.73 -1.16
C GLY A 14 -12.94 4.28 -0.67
N TRP A 15 -12.56 2.99 -0.81
CA TRP A 15 -11.19 2.56 -0.48
C TRP A 15 -10.14 3.13 -1.45
N ASN A 16 -10.56 3.62 -2.63
CA ASN A 16 -9.71 4.38 -3.55
C ASN A 16 -9.29 5.76 -3.00
N TYR A 17 -9.97 6.27 -1.98
CA TYR A 17 -9.69 7.60 -1.42
C TYR A 17 -8.28 7.72 -0.83
N TYR A 18 -7.80 6.64 -0.17
CA TYR A 18 -6.46 6.66 0.41
C TYR A 18 -5.35 6.77 -0.65
N PRO A 19 -5.27 5.91 -1.69
CA PRO A 19 -4.26 6.06 -2.74
C PRO A 19 -4.38 7.37 -3.53
N GLU A 20 -5.58 7.98 -3.64
CA GLU A 20 -5.74 9.31 -4.23
C GLU A 20 -5.02 10.38 -3.41
N ILE A 21 -5.32 10.48 -2.10
CA ILE A 21 -4.65 11.45 -1.21
C ILE A 21 -3.15 11.19 -1.14
N PHE A 22 -2.75 9.92 -0.99
CA PHE A 22 -1.34 9.57 -0.92
C PHE A 22 -0.61 9.97 -2.21
N GLY A 23 -1.19 9.72 -3.37
CA GLY A 23 -0.61 10.07 -4.67
C GLY A 23 -0.36 11.57 -4.81
N GLU A 24 -1.31 12.41 -4.40
CA GLU A 24 -1.13 13.87 -4.40
C GLU A 24 0.00 14.31 -3.46
N GLN A 25 0.04 13.74 -2.25
CA GLN A 25 1.10 14.03 -1.28
C GLN A 25 2.47 13.55 -1.77
N LEU A 26 2.53 12.38 -2.40
CA LEU A 26 3.74 11.80 -2.97
C LEU A 26 4.29 12.71 -4.08
N LEU A 27 3.46 13.15 -5.02
CA LEU A 27 3.87 14.06 -6.10
C LEU A 27 4.39 15.38 -5.54
N LYS A 28 3.72 15.94 -4.53
CA LYS A 28 4.18 17.14 -3.83
C LYS A 28 5.53 16.90 -3.14
N TRP A 29 5.70 15.76 -2.45
CA TRP A 29 6.95 15.41 -1.79
C TRP A 29 8.10 15.27 -2.81
N LEU A 30 7.88 14.56 -3.92
CA LEU A 30 8.85 14.42 -5.00
C LEU A 30 9.26 15.79 -5.57
N GLN A 31 8.30 16.67 -5.82
CA GLN A 31 8.55 18.03 -6.32
C GLN A 31 9.37 18.87 -5.33
N CYS A 32 9.01 18.88 -4.04
CA CYS A 32 9.69 19.64 -3.01
C CYS A 32 11.14 19.18 -2.81
N ASN A 33 11.44 17.90 -3.07
CA ASN A 33 12.79 17.33 -2.95
C ASN A 33 13.55 17.30 -4.28
N GLY A 34 12.98 17.83 -5.38
CA GLY A 34 13.63 17.86 -6.70
C GLY A 34 13.83 16.48 -7.32
N ILE A 35 13.06 15.48 -6.89
CA ILE A 35 13.14 14.09 -7.35
C ILE A 35 12.22 13.93 -8.56
N LYS A 36 12.76 13.36 -9.65
CA LYS A 36 12.06 13.17 -10.94
C LYS A 36 12.21 11.74 -11.39
N PRO A 37 11.45 10.80 -10.83
CA PRO A 37 11.50 9.40 -11.25
C PRO A 37 10.98 9.28 -12.69
N LYS A 38 11.62 8.41 -13.47
CA LYS A 38 11.20 8.10 -14.84
C LYS A 38 10.30 6.86 -14.88
N ALA A 39 10.60 5.89 -14.02
CA ALA A 39 9.87 4.64 -13.92
C ALA A 39 9.48 4.36 -12.46
N SER A 40 8.26 3.87 -12.25
CA SER A 40 7.78 3.45 -10.94
C SER A 40 7.15 2.05 -10.98
N MET A 41 7.25 1.36 -9.84
CA MET A 41 6.57 0.10 -9.53
C MET A 41 5.75 0.28 -8.26
N ASP A 42 4.46 -0.01 -8.32
CA ASP A 42 3.58 -0.03 -7.16
C ASP A 42 3.27 -1.48 -6.75
N LEU A 43 3.72 -1.86 -5.54
CA LEU A 43 3.48 -3.17 -4.96
C LEU A 43 2.15 -3.17 -4.22
N ALA A 44 1.35 -4.22 -4.42
CA ALA A 44 -0.02 -4.31 -3.95
C ALA A 44 -0.86 -3.11 -4.43
N CYS A 45 -0.80 -2.84 -5.74
CA CYS A 45 -1.37 -1.66 -6.38
C CYS A 45 -2.91 -1.61 -6.35
N GLY A 46 -3.57 -2.68 -5.91
CA GLY A 46 -5.02 -2.78 -5.88
C GLY A 46 -5.63 -2.52 -7.25
N THR A 47 -6.59 -1.59 -7.30
CA THR A 47 -7.29 -1.18 -8.54
C THR A 47 -6.50 -0.19 -9.41
N GLY A 48 -5.22 0.08 -9.09
CA GLY A 48 -4.29 0.83 -9.93
C GLY A 48 -4.36 2.35 -9.81
N ILE A 49 -5.07 2.90 -8.84
CA ILE A 49 -5.27 4.35 -8.67
C ILE A 49 -3.95 5.11 -8.53
N LEU A 50 -3.03 4.63 -7.69
CA LEU A 50 -1.72 5.28 -7.55
C LEU A 50 -0.90 5.21 -8.84
N CYS A 51 -0.95 4.08 -9.54
CA CYS A 51 -0.29 3.93 -10.84
C CYS A 51 -0.84 4.94 -11.87
N GLU A 52 -2.16 5.15 -11.90
CA GLU A 52 -2.81 6.14 -12.78
C GLU A 52 -2.34 7.57 -12.47
N ILE A 53 -2.28 7.95 -11.19
CA ILE A 53 -1.81 9.28 -10.75
C ILE A 53 -0.35 9.50 -11.18
N LEU A 54 0.52 8.51 -10.95
CA LEU A 54 1.92 8.58 -11.34
C LEU A 54 2.09 8.65 -12.86
N HIS A 55 1.34 7.83 -13.61
CA HIS A 55 1.33 7.84 -15.07
C HIS A 55 0.88 9.18 -15.64
N SER A 56 -0.20 9.74 -15.11
CA SER A 56 -0.73 11.05 -15.50
C SER A 56 0.24 12.19 -15.22
N SER A 57 1.14 12.03 -14.27
CA SER A 57 2.22 12.99 -13.97
C SER A 57 3.47 12.83 -14.87
N GLY A 58 3.44 11.88 -15.82
CA GLY A 58 4.52 11.62 -16.78
C GLY A 58 5.56 10.60 -16.32
N ILE A 59 5.27 9.82 -15.26
CA ILE A 59 6.11 8.71 -14.80
C ILE A 59 5.65 7.43 -15.52
N CYS A 60 6.58 6.62 -16.05
CA CYS A 60 6.27 5.30 -16.59
C CYS A 60 5.91 4.36 -15.43
N ALA A 61 4.63 4.27 -15.11
CA ALA A 61 4.13 3.50 -13.98
C ALA A 61 3.87 2.04 -14.36
N SER A 62 4.10 1.15 -13.40
CA SER A 62 3.72 -0.26 -13.44
C SER A 62 3.17 -0.66 -12.07
N GLY A 63 2.34 -1.68 -12.00
CA GLY A 63 1.79 -2.18 -10.74
C GLY A 63 1.75 -3.69 -10.66
N MET A 64 1.75 -4.22 -9.44
CA MET A 64 1.48 -5.63 -9.19
C MET A 64 0.59 -5.78 -7.97
N ASP A 65 -0.26 -6.78 -8.00
CA ASP A 65 -1.10 -7.19 -6.87
C ASP A 65 -1.25 -8.71 -6.83
N PHE A 66 -1.46 -9.23 -5.64
CA PHE A 66 -1.72 -10.67 -5.47
C PHE A 66 -3.12 -11.07 -5.94
N SER A 67 -4.08 -10.15 -5.92
CA SER A 67 -5.46 -10.35 -6.33
C SER A 67 -5.63 -10.15 -7.85
N SER A 68 -5.98 -11.23 -8.54
CA SER A 68 -6.33 -11.16 -9.97
C SER A 68 -7.55 -10.27 -10.23
N GLY A 69 -8.51 -10.22 -9.30
CA GLY A 69 -9.69 -9.36 -9.40
C GLY A 69 -9.33 -7.86 -9.35
N MET A 70 -8.39 -7.48 -8.47
CA MET A 70 -7.85 -6.10 -8.43
C MET A 70 -7.15 -5.74 -9.74
N ILE A 71 -6.27 -6.62 -10.23
CA ILE A 71 -5.53 -6.39 -11.49
C ILE A 71 -6.46 -6.33 -12.70
N GLU A 72 -7.54 -7.08 -12.73
CA GLU A 72 -8.53 -6.99 -13.81
C GLU A 72 -9.16 -5.58 -13.86
N ILE A 73 -9.53 -5.02 -12.71
CA ILE A 73 -10.08 -3.66 -12.61
C ILE A 73 -9.03 -2.62 -13.02
N ALA A 74 -7.80 -2.76 -12.52
CA ALA A 74 -6.69 -1.86 -12.86
C ALA A 74 -6.46 -1.79 -14.38
N ARG A 75 -6.41 -2.96 -15.06
CA ARG A 75 -6.25 -3.05 -16.52
C ARG A 75 -7.40 -2.44 -17.31
N GLN A 76 -8.63 -2.53 -16.77
CA GLN A 76 -9.80 -1.92 -17.40
C GLN A 76 -9.79 -0.38 -17.28
N GLY A 77 -9.35 0.13 -16.12
CA GLY A 77 -9.27 1.57 -15.86
C GLY A 77 -8.14 2.25 -16.64
N THR A 78 -6.96 1.63 -16.71
CA THR A 78 -5.73 2.21 -17.28
C THR A 78 -4.99 1.19 -18.15
N PRO A 79 -5.49 0.90 -19.38
CA PRO A 79 -4.95 -0.17 -20.23
C PRO A 79 -3.50 0.08 -20.73
N ASP A 80 -3.03 1.33 -20.66
CA ASP A 80 -1.67 1.70 -21.08
C ASP A 80 -0.61 1.45 -20.00
N ILE A 81 -1.03 1.06 -18.79
CA ILE A 81 -0.15 0.73 -17.68
C ILE A 81 0.05 -0.80 -17.62
N SER A 82 1.29 -1.22 -17.35
CA SER A 82 1.60 -2.64 -17.15
C SER A 82 1.24 -3.10 -15.75
N TYR A 83 0.44 -4.18 -15.65
CA TYR A 83 0.04 -4.77 -14.38
C TYR A 83 0.29 -6.26 -14.35
N ASP A 84 0.86 -6.76 -13.24
CA ASP A 84 1.13 -8.18 -13.01
C ASP A 84 0.32 -8.73 -11.84
N VAL A 85 -0.21 -9.95 -11.99
CA VAL A 85 -0.71 -10.73 -10.85
C VAL A 85 0.48 -11.46 -10.25
N ALA A 86 0.93 -11.04 -9.07
CA ALA A 86 2.13 -11.58 -8.44
C ALA A 86 2.10 -11.47 -6.92
N ASP A 87 2.92 -12.29 -6.25
CA ASP A 87 3.18 -12.20 -4.81
C ASP A 87 4.43 -11.35 -4.57
N MET A 88 4.32 -10.27 -3.79
CA MET A 88 5.42 -9.35 -3.50
C MET A 88 6.62 -10.05 -2.82
N ILE A 89 6.39 -11.17 -2.11
CA ILE A 89 7.46 -11.96 -1.48
C ILE A 89 8.37 -12.57 -2.54
N THR A 90 7.81 -12.97 -3.67
CA THR A 90 8.54 -13.68 -4.74
C THR A 90 8.75 -12.86 -6.00
N PHE A 91 8.12 -11.70 -6.12
CA PHE A 91 8.17 -10.85 -7.31
C PHE A 91 9.60 -10.39 -7.63
N ARG A 92 10.01 -10.58 -8.88
CA ARG A 92 11.35 -10.27 -9.39
C ARG A 92 11.26 -9.75 -10.81
N PRO A 93 10.93 -8.47 -11.02
CA PRO A 93 10.91 -7.88 -12.35
C PRO A 93 12.35 -7.78 -12.91
N GLU A 94 12.49 -7.89 -14.23
CA GLU A 94 13.78 -7.68 -14.92
C GLU A 94 14.14 -6.18 -14.98
N ALA A 95 13.13 -5.29 -15.01
CA ALA A 95 13.31 -3.84 -15.04
C ALA A 95 13.75 -3.29 -13.69
N GLN A 96 14.39 -2.12 -13.73
CA GLN A 96 14.69 -1.33 -12.53
C GLN A 96 13.81 -0.06 -12.49
N PHE A 97 13.51 0.40 -11.26
CA PHE A 97 12.61 1.51 -11.02
C PHE A 97 13.27 2.59 -10.16
N ASP A 98 13.02 3.85 -10.51
CA ASP A 98 13.52 4.99 -9.74
C ASP A 98 12.67 5.23 -8.48
N LEU A 99 11.43 4.76 -8.51
CA LEU A 99 10.46 4.84 -7.43
C LEU A 99 9.74 3.51 -7.28
N VAL A 100 9.77 2.95 -6.08
CA VAL A 100 8.94 1.82 -5.70
C VAL A 100 8.01 2.26 -4.59
N THR A 101 6.73 1.92 -4.68
CA THR A 101 5.72 2.22 -3.66
C THR A 101 5.08 0.92 -3.15
N CYS A 102 4.56 0.95 -1.91
CA CYS A 102 3.77 -0.12 -1.32
C CYS A 102 2.90 0.51 -0.23
N THR A 103 1.67 0.87 -0.54
CA THR A 103 0.83 1.73 0.31
C THR A 103 -0.52 1.12 0.63
N GLY A 104 -1.24 1.76 1.57
CA GLY A 104 -2.52 1.24 2.05
C GLY A 104 -2.34 0.02 2.94
N ASP A 105 -1.41 0.10 3.92
CA ASP A 105 -1.10 -0.96 4.93
C ASP A 105 -0.75 -2.32 4.29
N ALA A 106 -0.38 -2.35 3.01
CA ALA A 106 -0.15 -3.59 2.29
C ALA A 106 0.92 -4.49 2.94
N LEU A 107 1.98 -3.90 3.52
CA LEU A 107 2.99 -4.64 4.28
C LEU A 107 2.43 -5.26 5.58
N ASN A 108 1.36 -4.72 6.14
CA ASN A 108 0.74 -5.24 7.36
C ASN A 108 -0.01 -6.56 7.13
N HIS A 109 -0.31 -6.91 5.86
CA HIS A 109 -0.82 -8.24 5.50
C HIS A 109 0.25 -9.34 5.62
N ILE A 110 1.53 -8.99 5.72
CA ILE A 110 2.65 -9.93 5.85
C ILE A 110 2.98 -10.08 7.33
N GLY A 111 2.65 -11.23 7.92
CA GLY A 111 2.82 -11.46 9.36
C GLY A 111 4.25 -11.80 9.78
N ASP A 112 5.04 -12.42 8.91
CA ASP A 112 6.38 -12.87 9.22
C ASP A 112 7.43 -11.83 8.81
N LEU A 113 8.27 -11.39 9.75
CA LEU A 113 9.35 -10.45 9.49
C LEU A 113 10.42 -11.02 8.54
N SER A 114 10.55 -12.34 8.41
CA SER A 114 11.45 -12.96 7.43
C SER A 114 10.95 -12.73 6.00
N ASP A 115 9.63 -12.74 5.79
CA ASP A 115 9.00 -12.45 4.50
C ASP A 115 9.08 -10.95 4.19
N VAL A 116 8.87 -10.08 5.18
CA VAL A 116 9.09 -8.63 5.04
C VAL A 116 10.54 -8.34 4.63
N ALA A 117 11.51 -8.98 5.30
CA ALA A 117 12.93 -8.85 4.93
C ALA A 117 13.21 -9.39 3.52
N GLN A 118 12.49 -10.43 3.06
CA GLN A 118 12.61 -10.94 1.69
C GLN A 118 12.05 -9.94 0.69
N ILE A 119 10.91 -9.31 0.96
CA ILE A 119 10.35 -8.23 0.15
C ILE A 119 11.37 -7.09 0.01
N PHE A 120 11.97 -6.64 1.12
CA PHE A 120 12.95 -5.56 1.08
C PHE A 120 14.19 -5.91 0.24
N ARG A 121 14.70 -7.14 0.33
CA ARG A 121 15.80 -7.61 -0.54
C ARG A 121 15.40 -7.57 -2.01
N ASN A 122 14.18 -7.97 -2.34
CA ASN A 122 13.69 -7.93 -3.72
C ASN A 122 13.58 -6.49 -4.21
N VAL A 123 12.91 -5.63 -3.43
CA VAL A 123 12.76 -4.20 -3.74
C VAL A 123 14.12 -3.55 -3.94
N TYR A 124 15.09 -3.82 -3.07
CA TYR A 124 16.45 -3.30 -3.23
C TYR A 124 17.08 -3.73 -4.55
N ALA A 125 16.90 -4.98 -4.96
CA ALA A 125 17.49 -5.51 -6.18
C ALA A 125 16.99 -4.79 -7.45
N TYR A 126 15.70 -4.46 -7.52
CA TYR A 126 15.12 -3.77 -8.69
C TYR A 126 14.90 -2.27 -8.50
N THR A 127 15.29 -1.68 -7.38
CA THR A 127 15.40 -0.23 -7.25
C THR A 127 16.68 0.24 -7.90
N SER A 128 16.61 1.29 -8.73
CA SER A 128 17.78 1.94 -9.35
C SER A 128 18.70 2.56 -8.29
N GLU A 129 19.99 2.69 -8.61
CA GLU A 129 20.91 3.47 -7.76
C GLU A 129 20.39 4.89 -7.56
N GLY A 130 20.33 5.33 -6.31
CA GLY A 130 19.72 6.62 -5.94
C GLY A 130 18.19 6.65 -5.95
N GLY A 131 17.53 5.55 -6.31
CA GLY A 131 16.08 5.39 -6.32
C GLY A 131 15.49 5.27 -4.92
N TYR A 132 14.18 5.34 -4.84
CA TYR A 132 13.43 5.40 -3.58
C TYR A 132 12.45 4.25 -3.45
N PHE A 133 12.31 3.76 -2.22
CA PHE A 133 11.22 2.91 -1.78
C PHE A 133 10.40 3.65 -0.74
N ILE A 134 9.11 3.87 -1.02
CA ILE A 134 8.19 4.65 -0.17
C ILE A 134 6.99 3.77 0.14
N PHE A 135 6.72 3.58 1.42
CA PHE A 135 5.61 2.75 1.86
C PHE A 135 5.04 3.26 3.19
N ASP A 136 3.90 2.72 3.57
CA ASP A 136 3.32 2.93 4.88
C ASP A 136 3.10 1.63 5.65
N ILE A 137 2.94 1.76 6.95
CA ILE A 137 2.54 0.72 7.88
C ILE A 137 1.60 1.30 8.93
N LEU A 138 0.73 0.49 9.49
CA LEU A 138 -0.19 0.88 10.55
C LEU A 138 0.54 1.51 11.74
N ASN A 139 0.00 2.64 12.22
CA ASN A 139 0.43 3.23 13.47
C ASN A 139 -0.35 2.61 14.63
N GLU A 140 0.34 1.83 15.46
CA GLU A 140 -0.29 1.13 16.59
C GLU A 140 -1.14 2.04 17.50
N LYS A 141 -0.73 3.30 17.67
CA LYS A 141 -1.42 4.27 18.52
C LYS A 141 -2.77 4.69 17.97
N GLU A 142 -2.93 4.62 16.65
CA GLU A 142 -4.14 5.03 15.95
C GLU A 142 -5.08 3.83 15.67
N VAL A 143 -4.58 2.60 15.83
CA VAL A 143 -5.40 1.40 15.70
C VAL A 143 -6.21 1.20 16.97
N SER A 144 -7.45 1.64 16.93
CA SER A 144 -8.40 1.41 18.01
C SER A 144 -9.38 0.30 17.67
N THR A 145 -9.69 -0.54 18.67
CA THR A 145 -10.86 -1.43 18.56
C THR A 145 -12.11 -0.58 18.55
N SER A 146 -13.03 -0.88 17.63
CA SER A 146 -14.31 -0.19 17.56
C SER A 146 -15.46 -1.13 17.90
N GLU A 147 -16.47 -0.59 18.60
CA GLU A 147 -17.78 -1.22 18.55
C GLU A 147 -18.23 -1.33 17.09
N PRO A 148 -18.97 -2.38 16.73
CA PRO A 148 -19.49 -2.48 15.36
C PRO A 148 -20.29 -1.23 15.01
N PHE A 149 -20.07 -0.72 13.80
CA PHE A 149 -20.87 0.38 13.28
C PHE A 149 -21.36 0.08 11.87
N GLU A 150 -22.46 0.70 11.51
CA GLU A 150 -23.06 0.55 10.18
C GLU A 150 -23.08 1.91 9.47
N MET A 151 -22.93 1.87 8.16
CA MET A 151 -22.99 3.02 7.28
C MET A 151 -23.89 2.70 6.09
N ASP A 152 -24.87 3.57 5.84
CA ASP A 152 -25.70 3.47 4.64
C ASP A 152 -24.97 4.13 3.47
N PHE A 153 -24.63 3.34 2.44
CA PHE A 153 -24.03 3.82 1.20
C PHE A 153 -25.06 4.26 0.18
N SER A 154 -26.25 3.67 0.23
CA SER A 154 -27.41 4.04 -0.57
C SER A 154 -28.70 3.67 0.15
N GLU A 155 -29.85 3.92 -0.49
CA GLU A 155 -31.16 3.48 0.07
C GLU A 155 -31.25 1.96 0.24
N THR A 156 -30.48 1.19 -0.53
CA THR A 156 -30.54 -0.27 -0.56
C THR A 156 -29.28 -0.94 0.00
N VAL A 157 -28.12 -0.25 0.05
CA VAL A 157 -26.82 -0.82 0.43
C VAL A 157 -26.38 -0.28 1.79
N ARG A 158 -26.13 -1.22 2.70
CA ARG A 158 -25.58 -0.96 4.04
C ARG A 158 -24.30 -1.75 4.25
N VAL A 159 -23.29 -1.12 4.82
CA VAL A 159 -22.03 -1.75 5.18
C VAL A 159 -21.84 -1.73 6.68
N TRP A 160 -21.53 -2.89 7.24
CA TRP A 160 -21.20 -3.09 8.63
C TRP A 160 -19.71 -3.30 8.79
N PHE A 161 -19.11 -2.62 9.77
CA PHE A 161 -17.68 -2.67 10.05
C PHE A 161 -17.43 -3.01 11.52
N GLN A 162 -16.39 -3.78 11.76
CA GLN A 162 -15.86 -4.01 13.10
C GLN A 162 -14.34 -4.19 13.03
N MET A 163 -13.62 -3.41 13.84
CA MET A 163 -12.19 -3.58 14.04
C MET A 163 -11.95 -4.22 15.42
N THR A 164 -11.16 -5.30 15.45
CA THR A 164 -10.80 -6.01 16.67
C THR A 164 -9.30 -6.23 16.75
N ARG A 165 -8.76 -6.35 17.98
CA ARG A 165 -7.35 -6.74 18.26
C ARG A 165 -7.36 -8.06 19.01
N PRO A 166 -7.36 -9.21 18.32
CA PRO A 166 -7.37 -10.52 18.97
C PRO A 166 -6.07 -10.79 19.73
N GLU A 167 -4.96 -10.19 19.31
CA GLU A 167 -3.63 -10.25 19.92
C GLU A 167 -2.97 -8.87 19.88
N GLU A 168 -1.90 -8.68 20.68
CA GLU A 168 -1.22 -7.38 20.82
C GLU A 168 -0.79 -6.76 19.49
N LYS A 169 -0.32 -7.60 18.55
CA LYS A 169 0.19 -7.17 17.23
C LYS A 169 -0.71 -7.55 16.07
N GLN A 170 -1.94 -7.93 16.32
CA GLN A 170 -2.87 -8.31 15.25
C GLN A 170 -4.10 -7.42 15.24
N VAL A 171 -4.51 -7.05 14.05
CA VAL A 171 -5.75 -6.31 13.77
C VAL A 171 -6.60 -7.16 12.83
N ASN A 172 -7.88 -7.27 13.13
CA ASN A 172 -8.86 -7.85 12.23
C ASN A 172 -9.90 -6.79 11.92
N LEU A 173 -10.04 -6.47 10.64
CA LEU A 173 -11.16 -5.69 10.11
C LEU A 173 -12.15 -6.66 9.48
N LYS A 174 -13.36 -6.71 10.02
CA LYS A 174 -14.48 -7.44 9.45
C LYS A 174 -15.43 -6.46 8.76
N ILE A 175 -15.79 -6.77 7.52
CA ILE A 175 -16.68 -5.97 6.69
C ILE A 175 -17.82 -6.87 6.25
N ARG A 176 -19.06 -6.41 6.36
CA ARG A 176 -20.26 -7.08 5.82
C ARG A 176 -21.04 -6.10 4.98
N VAL A 177 -21.40 -6.51 3.80
CA VAL A 177 -22.23 -5.72 2.90
C VAL A 177 -23.60 -6.37 2.77
N TYR A 178 -24.62 -5.55 3.02
CA TYR A 178 -26.03 -5.93 2.89
C TYR A 178 -26.66 -5.12 1.76
N GLU A 179 -27.43 -5.77 0.91
CA GLU A 179 -28.27 -5.12 -0.08
C GLU A 179 -29.74 -5.56 0.13
N ASN A 180 -30.65 -4.59 0.23
CA ASN A 180 -32.06 -4.83 0.56
C ASN A 180 -32.27 -5.68 1.83
N GLY A 181 -31.32 -5.57 2.79
CA GLY A 181 -31.34 -6.31 4.06
C GLY A 181 -30.76 -7.72 3.98
N GLU A 182 -30.36 -8.20 2.81
CA GLU A 182 -29.72 -9.51 2.61
C GLU A 182 -28.19 -9.38 2.58
N LEU A 183 -27.49 -10.26 3.29
CA LEU A 183 -26.03 -10.32 3.30
C LEU A 183 -25.51 -10.74 1.92
N GLN A 184 -24.76 -9.87 1.27
CA GLN A 184 -24.16 -10.12 -0.05
C GLN A 184 -22.78 -10.78 0.07
N PHE A 185 -21.95 -10.26 0.98
CA PHE A 185 -20.64 -10.85 1.28
C PHE A 185 -20.12 -10.42 2.65
N GLU A 186 -19.16 -11.19 3.15
CA GLU A 186 -18.36 -10.88 4.33
C GLU A 186 -16.88 -10.98 3.96
N GLU A 187 -16.10 -9.93 4.32
CA GLU A 187 -14.65 -9.91 4.18
C GLU A 187 -14.01 -9.87 5.57
N ASN A 188 -12.91 -10.58 5.73
CA ASN A 188 -12.10 -10.56 6.94
C ASN A 188 -10.65 -10.23 6.58
N ILE A 189 -10.24 -9.03 6.91
CA ILE A 189 -8.89 -8.52 6.65
C ILE A 189 -8.10 -8.68 7.94
N ARG A 190 -6.95 -9.36 7.84
CA ARG A 190 -6.02 -9.55 8.97
C ARG A 190 -4.74 -8.83 8.66
N GLU A 191 -4.28 -8.07 9.64
CA GLU A 191 -3.07 -7.27 9.55
C GLU A 191 -2.21 -7.46 10.79
N THR A 192 -0.91 -7.35 10.60
CA THR A 192 0.08 -7.41 11.68
C THR A 192 0.64 -6.02 11.91
N ILE A 193 0.61 -5.55 13.17
CA ILE A 193 1.22 -4.28 13.55
C ILE A 193 2.74 -4.49 13.62
N HIS A 194 3.46 -3.81 12.74
CA HIS A 194 4.92 -3.82 12.72
C HIS A 194 5.49 -2.64 13.49
N ASP A 195 6.52 -2.89 14.30
CA ASP A 195 7.29 -1.83 14.95
C ASP A 195 8.12 -1.08 13.88
N PRO A 196 7.91 0.25 13.70
CA PRO A 196 8.64 1.02 12.70
C PRO A 196 10.15 1.00 12.91
N THR A 197 10.63 0.81 14.15
CA THR A 197 12.07 0.69 14.44
C THR A 197 12.63 -0.61 13.86
N VAL A 198 11.90 -1.73 14.00
CA VAL A 198 12.29 -3.02 13.44
C VAL A 198 12.26 -2.97 11.92
N ILE A 199 11.24 -2.37 11.33
CA ILE A 199 11.12 -2.19 9.88
C ILE A 199 12.29 -1.37 9.31
N CYS A 200 12.63 -0.24 9.95
CA CYS A 200 13.78 0.56 9.55
C CYS A 200 15.11 -0.18 9.67
N GLU A 201 15.26 -1.04 10.68
CA GLU A 201 16.47 -1.85 10.83
C GLU A 201 16.58 -2.92 9.73
N LEU A 202 15.51 -3.61 9.37
CA LEU A 202 15.48 -4.55 8.25
C LEU A 202 15.85 -3.88 6.92
N LEU A 203 15.38 -2.65 6.69
CA LEU A 203 15.75 -1.87 5.50
C LEU A 203 17.26 -1.56 5.48
N ARG A 204 17.83 -1.11 6.62
CA ARG A 204 19.29 -0.84 6.71
C ARG A 204 20.11 -2.10 6.47
N GLN A 205 19.70 -3.23 7.02
CA GLN A 205 20.38 -4.52 6.78
C GLN A 205 20.31 -4.95 5.31
N THR A 206 19.32 -4.48 4.57
CA THR A 206 19.20 -4.72 3.13
C THR A 206 20.09 -3.77 2.31
N GLY A 207 20.55 -2.65 2.89
CA GLY A 207 21.39 -1.65 2.24
C GLY A 207 20.69 -0.32 1.94
N PHE A 208 19.42 -0.18 2.31
CA PHE A 208 18.72 1.10 2.18
C PHE A 208 19.15 2.13 3.24
N GLU A 209 19.22 3.38 2.84
CA GLU A 209 19.34 4.53 3.72
C GLU A 209 17.93 5.02 4.09
N ILE A 210 17.64 5.20 5.38
CA ILE A 210 16.34 5.74 5.81
C ILE A 210 16.38 7.26 5.70
N VAL A 211 15.56 7.79 4.81
CA VAL A 211 15.40 9.23 4.59
C VAL A 211 14.37 9.82 5.57
N LYS A 212 13.26 9.10 5.78
CA LYS A 212 12.19 9.50 6.71
C LYS A 212 11.51 8.25 7.30
N CYS A 213 11.14 8.35 8.56
CA CYS A 213 10.20 7.43 9.22
C CYS A 213 9.37 8.28 10.18
N ALA A 214 8.13 8.58 9.82
CA ALA A 214 7.28 9.53 10.54
C ALA A 214 5.79 9.22 10.30
N ASP A 215 4.94 9.75 11.18
CA ASP A 215 3.48 9.62 11.11
C ASP A 215 2.82 10.47 9.99
N ARG A 216 3.63 11.12 9.16
CA ARG A 216 3.17 11.92 8.03
C ARG A 216 4.20 11.94 6.91
N LEU A 217 3.72 11.99 5.68
CA LEU A 217 4.57 12.11 4.49
C LEU A 217 5.08 13.54 4.33
N LEU A 218 4.19 14.52 4.46
CA LEU A 218 4.47 15.97 4.43
C LEU A 218 4.32 16.57 5.83
N ASP A 219 5.11 17.61 6.13
CA ASP A 219 5.12 18.23 7.47
C ASP A 219 3.86 19.08 7.75
N ASP A 220 3.12 19.48 6.70
CA ASP A 220 1.88 20.24 6.76
C ASP A 220 0.61 19.39 6.84
N SER A 221 0.74 18.07 6.73
CA SER A 221 -0.38 17.15 6.94
C SER A 221 -0.63 16.95 8.44
N GLY A 222 -1.91 16.79 8.84
CA GLY A 222 -2.29 16.48 10.22
C GLY A 222 -1.68 15.16 10.71
N PRO A 223 -1.84 14.80 12.01
CA PRO A 223 -1.38 13.51 12.52
C PRO A 223 -1.99 12.38 11.70
N GLY A 224 -1.16 11.44 11.24
CA GLY A 224 -1.55 10.36 10.38
C GLY A 224 -1.86 9.08 11.15
N THR A 225 -2.76 8.28 10.60
CA THR A 225 -3.10 6.94 11.12
C THR A 225 -2.03 5.89 10.78
N THR A 226 -1.04 6.26 9.99
CA THR A 226 0.00 5.37 9.47
C THR A 226 1.40 5.94 9.71
N TRP A 227 2.40 5.07 9.75
CA TRP A 227 3.81 5.44 9.66
C TRP A 227 4.24 5.42 8.20
N PHE A 228 4.77 6.53 7.70
CA PHE A 228 5.41 6.60 6.39
C PHE A 228 6.90 6.35 6.51
N VAL A 229 7.39 5.45 5.66
CA VAL A 229 8.82 5.13 5.57
C VAL A 229 9.31 5.47 4.17
N ILE A 230 10.34 6.31 4.10
CA ILE A 230 11.03 6.66 2.87
C ILE A 230 12.45 6.13 2.98
N ALA A 231 12.78 5.18 2.12
CA ALA A 231 14.09 4.59 2.03
C ALA A 231 14.72 4.90 0.67
N ARG A 232 16.03 5.09 0.63
CA ARG A 232 16.78 5.39 -0.59
C ARG A 232 17.85 4.34 -0.80
N LYS A 233 18.00 3.84 -2.02
CA LYS A 233 19.15 3.04 -2.41
C LYS A 233 20.35 3.97 -2.63
N GLY A 234 21.44 3.70 -1.92
CA GLY A 234 22.68 4.48 -2.05
C GLY A 234 23.26 4.40 -3.46
N ASN A 235 24.12 5.35 -3.81
CA ASN A 235 24.81 5.38 -5.13
C ASN A 235 26.04 4.46 -5.12
N GLY A 236 25.85 3.15 -4.92
CA GLY A 236 26.88 2.17 -5.23
C GLY A 236 28.26 2.36 -4.56
N TRP A 237 28.31 2.79 -3.30
CA TRP A 237 29.53 2.69 -2.53
C TRP A 237 29.50 1.41 -1.69
N MET A 238 30.05 0.31 -2.24
CA MET A 238 30.50 -0.77 -1.38
C MET A 238 31.91 -0.44 -0.89
N PRO A 239 32.18 -0.52 0.41
CA PRO A 239 33.52 -0.42 0.94
C PRO A 239 34.40 -1.61 0.50
#